data_23e6416c2efabe50e9aaaa0098f620fe
#
_entry.id   23e6416c2efabe50e9aaaa0098f620fe
#
_cell.length_a   1.000
_cell.length_b   1.000
_cell.length_c   1.000
_cell.angle_alpha   90.00
_cell.angle_beta   90.00
_cell.angle_gamma   90.00
#
_symmetry.space_group_name_H-M   'P 1'
#
loop_
_entity.id
_entity.type
_entity.pdbx_description
1 polymer ?
#
loop_
_entity_poly.entity_id
_entity_poly.type
_entity_poly.pdbx_seq_one_letter_code
_entity_poly.pdbx_strand_id
1 'polypeptide(L)'
;MTTKTLALLAALAALGLAAAAAVAGITVYKNDFSTRHEVRELRHSEGKHCDRAWRRRAKKVRIRVNGGPEVCGYRPPVEGDTAGPDHDFQAKEKLLKATPKGIRDGAYLAIDVRSGKNAGYELRVFPTKHTFQLRRSPQGGGSGFPAKGKSRAVKGVDKPNVLRLKAVHNRVIARVNGKKVARVVDTNPAEVDGRKLEVAIGHRRHRPKPVVATVDDLKVQVPKP
;
A
#
# COMPACT_ATOMS: atom_id res chain seq x y z
N MET A 1 -19.50 -35.29 -45.82
CA MET A 1 -18.85 -34.74 -44.63
C MET A 1 -19.95 -34.30 -43.69
N THR A 2 -20.10 -34.99 -42.62
CA THR A 2 -21.32 -35.02 -41.80
C THR A 2 -21.31 -33.93 -40.73
N THR A 3 -22.44 -33.26 -40.60
CA THR A 3 -22.79 -32.15 -39.69
C THR A 3 -22.64 -32.40 -38.20
N LYS A 4 -22.07 -33.53 -37.81
CA LYS A 4 -21.86 -33.93 -36.38
C LYS A 4 -20.54 -33.42 -35.77
N THR A 5 -19.61 -32.96 -36.56
CA THR A 5 -18.28 -32.50 -36.09
C THR A 5 -18.23 -31.03 -35.66
N LEU A 6 -19.21 -30.22 -36.03
CA LEU A 6 -19.27 -28.81 -35.64
C LEU A 6 -19.87 -28.58 -34.24
N ALA A 7 -20.65 -29.50 -33.74
CA ALA A 7 -21.29 -29.33 -32.41
C ALA A 7 -20.33 -29.57 -31.21
N LEU A 8 -19.25 -30.32 -31.42
CA LEU A 8 -18.30 -30.64 -30.33
C LEU A 8 -17.29 -29.50 -30.06
N LEU A 9 -17.01 -28.64 -31.02
CA LEU A 9 -16.09 -27.53 -30.87
C LEU A 9 -16.72 -26.32 -30.17
N ALA A 10 -18.04 -26.16 -30.22
CA ALA A 10 -18.74 -25.09 -29.53
C ALA A 10 -18.90 -25.33 -28.02
N ALA A 11 -18.89 -26.60 -27.57
CA ALA A 11 -19.04 -26.93 -26.15
C ALA A 11 -17.74 -26.79 -25.33
N LEU A 12 -16.57 -26.79 -25.96
CA LEU A 12 -15.28 -26.62 -25.29
C LEU A 12 -14.89 -25.14 -25.08
N ALA A 13 -15.49 -24.21 -25.85
CA ALA A 13 -15.26 -22.80 -25.68
C ALA A 13 -16.04 -22.16 -24.51
N ALA A 14 -17.09 -22.82 -24.04
CA ALA A 14 -17.93 -22.30 -22.93
C ALA A 14 -17.39 -22.62 -21.52
N LEU A 15 -16.44 -23.54 -21.39
CA LEU A 15 -15.86 -23.94 -20.10
C LEU A 15 -14.62 -23.12 -19.67
N GLY A 16 -14.15 -22.21 -20.52
CA GLY A 16 -12.96 -21.38 -20.26
C GLY A 16 -13.21 -20.04 -19.55
N LEU A 17 -14.44 -19.62 -19.37
CA LEU A 17 -14.83 -18.36 -18.74
C LEU A 17 -15.45 -18.56 -17.34
N ALA A 18 -14.86 -19.42 -16.53
CA ALA A 18 -14.97 -19.25 -15.09
C ALA A 18 -14.19 -17.97 -14.74
N ALA A 19 -14.81 -16.82 -14.98
CA ALA A 19 -14.37 -15.56 -14.43
C ALA A 19 -14.17 -15.83 -12.94
N ALA A 20 -12.92 -15.77 -12.48
CA ALA A 20 -12.63 -15.76 -11.06
C ALA A 20 -13.40 -14.56 -10.51
N ALA A 21 -14.60 -14.81 -10.01
CA ALA A 21 -15.40 -13.82 -9.31
C ALA A 21 -14.46 -13.27 -8.25
N ALA A 22 -14.03 -12.04 -8.42
CA ALA A 22 -13.20 -11.37 -7.44
C ALA A 22 -14.05 -11.37 -6.17
N VAL A 23 -13.74 -12.24 -5.22
CA VAL A 23 -14.42 -12.28 -3.94
C VAL A 23 -14.24 -10.90 -3.36
N ALA A 24 -15.31 -10.09 -3.45
CA ALA A 24 -15.30 -8.73 -2.96
C ALA A 24 -15.12 -8.81 -1.45
N GLY A 25 -13.99 -8.31 -0.95
CA GLY A 25 -13.73 -8.28 0.49
C GLY A 25 -14.75 -7.40 1.22
N ILE A 26 -14.91 -7.67 2.50
CA ILE A 26 -15.70 -6.83 3.40
C ILE A 26 -14.88 -5.60 3.74
N THR A 27 -15.43 -4.40 3.55
CA THR A 27 -14.78 -3.17 3.99
C THR A 27 -14.95 -3.03 5.50
N VAL A 28 -13.86 -3.12 6.24
CA VAL A 28 -13.82 -3.00 7.71
C VAL A 28 -13.43 -1.61 8.18
N TYR A 29 -12.80 -0.81 7.32
CA TYR A 29 -12.44 0.57 7.62
C TYR A 29 -12.40 1.40 6.34
N LYS A 30 -12.92 2.62 6.44
CA LYS A 30 -12.83 3.65 5.40
C LYS A 30 -12.74 5.01 6.06
N ASN A 31 -11.83 5.87 5.58
CA ASN A 31 -11.62 7.20 6.12
C ASN A 31 -11.27 8.16 4.97
N ASP A 32 -12.03 9.22 4.79
CA ASP A 32 -11.80 10.26 3.78
C ASP A 32 -11.28 11.57 4.39
N PHE A 33 -10.98 11.56 5.70
CA PHE A 33 -10.50 12.71 6.47
C PHE A 33 -11.42 13.95 6.38
N SER A 34 -12.70 13.75 6.26
CA SER A 34 -13.69 14.82 6.23
C SER A 34 -13.79 15.56 7.56
N THR A 35 -13.44 14.92 8.66
CA THR A 35 -13.49 15.47 10.01
C THR A 35 -12.14 15.45 10.72
N ARG A 36 -11.99 16.31 11.76
CA ARG A 36 -10.79 16.29 12.62
C ARG A 36 -10.71 15.01 13.46
N HIS A 37 -11.83 14.43 13.77
CA HIS A 37 -11.92 13.17 14.54
C HIS A 37 -11.23 12.04 13.78
N GLU A 38 -11.54 11.86 12.51
CA GLU A 38 -10.94 10.84 11.64
C GLU A 38 -9.41 10.94 11.55
N VAL A 39 -8.86 12.16 11.65
CA VAL A 39 -7.40 12.35 11.70
C VAL A 39 -6.83 11.89 13.04
N ARG A 40 -7.56 12.08 14.14
CA ARG A 40 -7.13 11.66 15.49
C ARG A 40 -7.13 10.15 15.65
N GLU A 41 -7.99 9.44 14.93
CA GLU A 41 -8.06 7.98 14.94
C GLU A 41 -6.77 7.35 14.41
N LEU A 42 -6.05 8.01 13.51
CA LEU A 42 -4.75 7.51 13.06
C LEU A 42 -3.76 7.49 14.22
N ARG A 43 -3.30 6.32 14.60
CA ARG A 43 -2.30 6.14 15.67
C ARG A 43 -0.90 6.31 15.06
N HIS A 44 -0.06 7.14 15.68
CA HIS A 44 1.34 7.23 15.31
C HIS A 44 2.04 5.90 15.62
N SER A 45 2.80 5.38 14.66
CA SER A 45 3.42 4.05 14.74
C SER A 45 4.93 4.11 14.77
N GLU A 46 5.53 4.98 13.98
CA GLU A 46 6.98 5.10 13.91
C GLU A 46 7.44 6.52 13.54
N GLY A 47 8.69 6.83 13.87
CA GLY A 47 9.34 8.12 13.62
C GLY A 47 9.21 9.09 14.80
N LYS A 48 10.33 9.76 15.16
CA LYS A 48 10.35 10.71 16.28
C LYS A 48 10.01 12.13 15.88
N HIS A 49 10.34 12.53 14.65
CA HIS A 49 10.22 13.91 14.16
C HIS A 49 9.11 14.04 13.11
N CYS A 50 7.92 13.58 13.49
CA CYS A 50 6.74 13.52 12.65
C CYS A 50 5.70 14.57 13.03
N ASP A 51 5.39 15.47 12.11
CA ASP A 51 4.27 16.40 12.27
C ASP A 51 3.09 15.95 11.44
N ARG A 52 1.91 15.98 12.05
CA ARG A 52 0.64 15.68 11.41
C ARG A 52 -0.32 16.85 11.53
N ALA A 53 -0.86 17.33 10.43
CA ALA A 53 -1.83 18.41 10.40
C ALA A 53 -3.03 18.09 9.50
N TRP A 54 -4.23 18.30 10.04
CA TRP A 54 -5.44 18.23 9.26
C TRP A 54 -5.60 19.45 8.34
N ARG A 55 -5.96 19.18 7.10
CA ARG A 55 -6.25 20.20 6.08
C ARG A 55 -7.73 20.16 5.75
N ARG A 56 -8.56 20.82 6.57
CA ARG A 56 -10.03 20.80 6.54
C ARG A 56 -10.60 21.00 5.13
N ARG A 57 -10.25 22.10 4.45
CA ARG A 57 -10.78 22.41 3.11
C ARG A 57 -10.43 21.34 2.06
N ALA A 58 -9.35 20.64 2.22
CA ALA A 58 -8.85 19.65 1.27
C ALA A 58 -9.17 18.21 1.69
N LYS A 59 -9.85 18.01 2.84
CA LYS A 59 -10.18 16.68 3.40
C LYS A 59 -8.99 15.73 3.35
N LYS A 60 -7.86 16.10 3.98
CA LYS A 60 -6.62 15.29 3.97
C LYS A 60 -5.75 15.56 5.18
N VAL A 61 -4.91 14.57 5.46
CA VAL A 61 -3.84 14.70 6.44
C VAL A 61 -2.56 15.11 5.73
N ARG A 62 -1.95 16.19 6.16
CA ARG A 62 -0.58 16.54 5.79
C ARG A 62 0.36 15.94 6.82
N ILE A 63 1.33 15.19 6.35
CA ILE A 63 2.40 14.61 7.16
C ILE A 63 3.72 15.28 6.74
N ARG A 64 4.54 15.60 7.73
CA ARG A 64 5.87 16.16 7.56
C ARG A 64 6.86 15.35 8.38
N VAL A 65 7.89 14.84 7.73
CA VAL A 65 9.04 14.17 8.34
C VAL A 65 10.15 15.19 8.46
N ASN A 66 10.52 15.58 9.68
CA ASN A 66 11.49 16.65 9.95
C ASN A 66 12.90 16.07 10.16
N GLY A 67 13.61 15.79 9.07
CA GLY A 67 15.01 15.33 9.13
C GLY A 67 15.18 13.85 9.47
N GLY A 68 16.43 13.39 9.45
CA GLY A 68 16.79 12.03 9.79
C GLY A 68 16.61 10.99 8.65
N PRO A 69 17.03 9.72 8.87
CA PRO A 69 16.66 8.58 8.03
C PRO A 69 15.24 8.12 8.39
N GLU A 70 14.38 9.05 8.74
CA GLU A 70 13.13 8.74 9.41
C GLU A 70 12.02 8.46 8.42
N VAL A 71 11.18 7.56 8.84
CA VAL A 71 9.87 7.31 8.29
C VAL A 71 8.84 7.79 9.31
N CYS A 72 7.76 8.37 8.84
CA CYS A 72 6.60 8.67 9.65
C CYS A 72 5.49 7.70 9.28
N GLY A 73 5.18 6.79 10.19
CA GLY A 73 4.13 5.80 10.05
C GLY A 73 2.89 6.13 10.87
N TYR A 74 1.72 5.85 10.32
CA TYR A 74 0.43 5.99 10.97
C TYR A 74 -0.45 4.79 10.68
N ARG A 75 -1.11 4.28 11.72
CA ARG A 75 -1.99 3.11 11.65
C ARG A 75 -3.44 3.53 11.69
N PRO A 76 -4.28 3.00 10.80
CA PRO A 76 -5.72 3.07 10.98
C PRO A 76 -6.14 2.29 12.25
N PRO A 77 -7.25 2.65 12.88
CA PRO A 77 -7.73 2.01 14.12
C PRO A 77 -8.38 0.64 13.84
N VAL A 78 -7.85 -0.11 12.91
CA VAL A 78 -8.26 -1.50 12.63
C VAL A 78 -7.47 -2.37 13.57
N GLU A 79 -8.11 -2.85 14.62
CA GLU A 79 -7.50 -3.79 15.55
C GLU A 79 -7.50 -5.19 14.95
N GLY A 80 -6.35 -5.87 15.13
CA GLY A 80 -6.00 -7.09 14.43
C GLY A 80 -6.85 -8.34 14.69
N ASP A 81 -7.95 -8.23 15.42
CA ASP A 81 -8.78 -9.38 15.74
C ASP A 81 -9.88 -9.68 14.72
N THR A 82 -10.15 -8.77 13.80
CA THR A 82 -11.28 -8.92 12.90
C THR A 82 -11.01 -9.78 11.67
N ALA A 83 -9.75 -10.12 11.36
CA ALA A 83 -9.50 -10.73 10.05
C ALA A 83 -8.24 -11.57 9.88
N GLY A 84 -7.50 -11.89 10.92
CA GLY A 84 -6.22 -12.56 10.72
C GLY A 84 -5.22 -11.71 9.91
N PRO A 85 -4.20 -12.32 9.29
CA PRO A 85 -3.16 -11.59 8.55
C PRO A 85 -3.58 -11.17 7.13
N ASP A 86 -4.75 -11.57 6.66
CA ASP A 86 -5.18 -11.34 5.28
C ASP A 86 -5.88 -9.99 5.11
N HIS A 87 -5.24 -9.09 4.39
CA HIS A 87 -5.71 -7.72 4.19
C HIS A 87 -5.59 -7.25 2.74
N ASP A 88 -6.46 -6.31 2.39
CA ASP A 88 -6.40 -5.52 1.17
C ASP A 88 -6.47 -4.05 1.59
N PHE A 89 -5.32 -3.40 1.66
CA PHE A 89 -5.16 -2.04 2.14
C PHE A 89 -4.89 -1.08 1.00
N GLN A 90 -5.61 0.03 1.01
CA GLN A 90 -5.46 1.10 0.03
C GLN A 90 -5.32 2.45 0.72
N ALA A 91 -4.39 3.26 0.22
CA ALA A 91 -4.24 4.67 0.57
C ALA A 91 -4.03 5.53 -0.68
N LYS A 92 -4.53 6.75 -0.65
CA LYS A 92 -4.24 7.77 -1.65
C LYS A 92 -3.28 8.78 -1.05
N GLU A 93 -2.09 8.85 -1.61
CA GLU A 93 -1.00 9.63 -1.10
C GLU A 93 -0.42 10.56 -2.16
N LYS A 94 0.15 11.70 -1.72
CA LYS A 94 0.76 12.66 -2.63
C LYS A 94 2.02 13.28 -2.01
N LEU A 95 3.16 13.12 -2.67
CA LEU A 95 4.38 13.85 -2.35
C LEU A 95 4.24 15.30 -2.83
N LEU A 96 4.44 16.26 -1.93
CA LEU A 96 4.23 17.68 -2.23
C LEU A 96 5.50 18.36 -2.74
N LYS A 97 5.34 19.39 -3.58
CA LYS A 97 6.42 20.32 -3.96
C LYS A 97 7.06 21.04 -2.77
N ALA A 98 6.37 21.11 -1.63
CA ALA A 98 6.94 21.58 -0.37
C ALA A 98 8.13 20.73 0.13
N THR A 99 8.29 19.49 -0.34
CA THR A 99 9.54 18.72 -0.20
C THR A 99 10.61 19.37 -1.07
N PRO A 100 11.77 19.79 -0.52
CA PRO A 100 12.83 20.43 -1.29
C PRO A 100 13.34 19.57 -2.46
N LYS A 101 13.68 20.18 -3.60
CA LYS A 101 14.05 19.47 -4.84
C LYS A 101 15.15 18.41 -4.62
N GLY A 102 16.22 18.72 -3.90
CA GLY A 102 17.32 17.78 -3.63
C GLY A 102 16.95 16.64 -2.66
N ILE A 103 15.76 16.68 -2.04
CA ILE A 103 15.27 15.61 -1.15
C ILE A 103 14.30 14.67 -1.88
N ARG A 104 13.55 15.16 -2.86
CA ARG A 104 12.48 14.41 -3.53
C ARG A 104 12.94 13.08 -4.13
N ASP A 105 14.18 12.98 -4.59
CA ASP A 105 14.70 11.77 -5.26
C ASP A 105 14.81 10.55 -4.37
N GLY A 106 14.94 10.76 -3.06
CA GLY A 106 14.96 9.70 -2.06
C GLY A 106 13.65 9.59 -1.27
N ALA A 107 12.75 10.57 -1.43
CA ALA A 107 11.46 10.57 -0.74
C ALA A 107 10.51 9.52 -1.33
N TYR A 108 9.77 8.84 -0.46
CA TYR A 108 8.80 7.81 -0.85
C TYR A 108 7.50 7.95 -0.08
N LEU A 109 6.46 7.37 -0.68
CA LEU A 109 5.14 7.12 -0.10
C LEU A 109 5.01 5.61 0.05
N ALA A 110 4.41 5.12 1.13
CA ALA A 110 4.34 3.70 1.39
C ALA A 110 3.07 3.26 2.13
N ILE A 111 2.68 2.03 1.87
CA ILE A 111 1.69 1.30 2.67
C ILE A 111 2.23 -0.07 3.05
N ASP A 112 1.90 -0.48 4.27
CA ASP A 112 2.30 -1.77 4.83
C ASP A 112 1.10 -2.62 5.17
N VAL A 113 1.23 -3.93 4.93
CA VAL A 113 0.30 -4.95 5.41
C VAL A 113 1.07 -6.06 6.13
N ARG A 114 0.38 -6.79 7.00
CA ARG A 114 0.98 -7.81 7.87
C ARG A 114 2.16 -7.26 8.68
N SER A 115 2.08 -5.98 9.02
CA SER A 115 3.12 -5.35 9.82
C SER A 115 3.11 -5.92 11.24
N GLY A 116 4.27 -6.31 11.72
CA GLY A 116 4.52 -6.84 13.07
C GLY A 116 5.81 -6.27 13.64
N LYS A 117 6.40 -6.94 14.62
CA LYS A 117 7.72 -6.57 15.13
C LYS A 117 8.78 -6.89 14.07
N ASN A 118 9.19 -5.88 13.30
CA ASN A 118 10.16 -5.99 12.20
C ASN A 118 9.74 -6.92 11.05
N ALA A 119 8.46 -7.23 10.91
CA ALA A 119 7.93 -8.08 9.85
C ALA A 119 6.86 -7.33 9.05
N GLY A 120 6.65 -7.70 7.79
CA GLY A 120 5.59 -7.12 6.95
C GLY A 120 5.92 -7.11 5.46
N TYR A 121 4.91 -6.73 4.68
CA TYR A 121 5.08 -6.34 3.28
C TYR A 121 4.85 -4.85 3.16
N GLU A 122 5.77 -4.16 2.51
CA GLU A 122 5.72 -2.72 2.29
C GLU A 122 5.78 -2.42 0.79
N LEU A 123 4.81 -1.67 0.30
CA LEU A 123 4.86 -1.09 -1.05
C LEU A 123 5.33 0.34 -0.96
N ARG A 124 6.54 0.62 -1.44
CA ARG A 124 7.10 1.98 -1.59
C ARG A 124 6.95 2.46 -3.02
N VAL A 125 6.56 3.71 -3.19
CA VAL A 125 6.64 4.41 -4.48
C VAL A 125 7.49 5.66 -4.35
N PHE A 126 8.28 5.94 -5.40
CA PHE A 126 9.18 7.10 -5.50
C PHE A 126 8.67 7.99 -6.63
N PRO A 127 7.85 9.01 -6.33
CA PRO A 127 7.20 9.83 -7.36
C PRO A 127 8.15 10.52 -8.33
N THR A 128 9.30 11.02 -7.85
CA THR A 128 10.29 11.69 -8.71
C THR A 128 10.94 10.74 -9.72
N LYS A 129 11.12 9.48 -9.36
CA LYS A 129 11.80 8.48 -10.19
C LYS A 129 10.84 7.61 -10.99
N HIS A 130 9.53 7.72 -10.74
CA HIS A 130 8.53 6.83 -11.30
C HIS A 130 8.84 5.34 -11.04
N THR A 131 9.36 5.03 -9.84
CA THR A 131 9.72 3.66 -9.45
C THR A 131 8.91 3.18 -8.28
N PHE A 132 8.82 1.87 -8.14
CA PHE A 132 8.23 1.18 -6.99
C PHE A 132 9.19 0.15 -6.43
N GLN A 133 8.95 -0.24 -5.17
CA GLN A 133 9.59 -1.36 -4.49
C GLN A 133 8.54 -2.06 -3.63
N LEU A 134 8.45 -3.37 -3.77
CA LEU A 134 7.77 -4.23 -2.82
C LEU A 134 8.84 -4.84 -1.91
N ARG A 135 8.79 -4.53 -0.63
CA ARG A 135 9.70 -5.06 0.39
C ARG A 135 9.00 -6.17 1.15
N ARG A 136 9.72 -7.22 1.45
CA ARG A 136 9.36 -8.26 2.42
C ARG A 136 10.35 -8.19 3.58
N SER A 137 9.84 -8.11 4.78
CA SER A 137 10.62 -8.16 6.02
C SER A 137 10.10 -9.33 6.83
N PRO A 138 10.82 -10.47 6.92
CA PRO A 138 10.43 -11.58 7.76
C PRO A 138 10.76 -11.32 9.23
N GLN A 139 10.09 -12.02 10.14
CA GLN A 139 10.49 -12.09 11.54
C GLN A 139 11.90 -12.70 11.62
N GLY A 140 12.73 -12.20 12.53
CA GLY A 140 14.11 -12.66 12.65
C GLY A 140 15.13 -11.96 11.76
N GLY A 141 14.71 -11.06 10.86
CA GLY A 141 15.59 -10.22 10.06
C GLY A 141 15.71 -10.63 8.59
N GLY A 142 16.56 -9.93 7.84
CA GLY A 142 16.77 -10.24 6.42
C GLY A 142 15.69 -9.66 5.50
N SER A 143 15.65 -8.32 5.35
CA SER A 143 14.71 -7.70 4.40
C SER A 143 15.13 -7.91 2.95
N GLY A 144 14.19 -8.26 2.11
CA GLY A 144 14.36 -8.40 0.66
C GLY A 144 13.41 -7.53 -0.15
N PHE A 145 13.71 -7.39 -1.44
CA PHE A 145 12.85 -6.72 -2.40
C PHE A 145 12.39 -7.72 -3.47
N PRO A 146 11.31 -8.48 -3.21
CA PRO A 146 10.82 -9.49 -4.15
C PRO A 146 10.37 -8.89 -5.48
N ALA A 147 10.07 -7.57 -5.53
CA ALA A 147 9.82 -6.85 -6.77
C ALA A 147 10.22 -5.38 -6.66
N LYS A 148 10.85 -4.87 -7.71
CA LYS A 148 11.20 -3.45 -7.86
C LYS A 148 11.29 -3.08 -9.34
N GLY A 149 11.02 -1.82 -9.68
CA GLY A 149 11.15 -1.38 -11.07
C GLY A 149 10.60 0.01 -11.33
N LYS A 150 10.67 0.44 -12.60
CA LYS A 150 9.99 1.62 -13.10
C LYS A 150 8.56 1.27 -13.49
N SER A 151 7.63 2.21 -13.28
CA SER A 151 6.25 2.05 -13.71
C SER A 151 5.64 3.40 -14.08
N ARG A 152 5.04 3.48 -15.27
CA ARG A 152 4.25 4.64 -15.71
C ARG A 152 2.99 4.84 -14.83
N ALA A 153 2.62 3.85 -14.04
CA ALA A 153 1.53 3.99 -13.07
C ALA A 153 1.91 4.92 -11.91
N VAL A 154 3.19 5.01 -11.54
CA VAL A 154 3.66 5.93 -10.50
C VAL A 154 3.65 7.36 -11.05
N LYS A 155 2.79 8.21 -10.49
CA LYS A 155 2.68 9.62 -10.87
C LYS A 155 3.71 10.46 -10.13
N GLY A 156 4.12 11.57 -10.74
CA GLY A 156 5.14 12.48 -10.19
C GLY A 156 4.70 13.28 -8.97
N VAL A 157 5.57 14.20 -8.56
CA VAL A 157 5.33 15.14 -7.45
C VAL A 157 4.06 15.96 -7.71
N ASP A 158 3.32 16.28 -6.65
CA ASP A 158 2.01 16.95 -6.62
C ASP A 158 0.87 16.22 -7.34
N LYS A 159 1.12 15.01 -7.83
CA LYS A 159 0.07 14.15 -8.38
C LYS A 159 -0.26 13.03 -7.37
N PRO A 160 -1.55 12.74 -7.11
CA PRO A 160 -1.91 11.68 -6.19
C PRO A 160 -1.52 10.31 -6.77
N ASN A 161 -1.04 9.44 -5.90
CA ASN A 161 -0.83 8.02 -6.14
C ASN A 161 -1.77 7.22 -5.22
N VAL A 162 -2.58 6.35 -5.81
CA VAL A 162 -3.39 5.38 -5.08
C VAL A 162 -2.56 4.10 -4.99
N LEU A 163 -2.07 3.82 -3.79
CA LEU A 163 -1.34 2.60 -3.47
C LEU A 163 -2.33 1.57 -2.95
N ARG A 164 -2.23 0.34 -3.42
CA ARG A 164 -3.02 -0.78 -2.91
C ARG A 164 -2.13 -2.00 -2.76
N LEU A 165 -2.14 -2.58 -1.58
CA LEU A 165 -1.38 -3.78 -1.24
C LEU A 165 -2.33 -4.82 -0.68
N LYS A 166 -2.48 -5.92 -1.40
CA LYS A 166 -3.31 -7.06 -1.00
C LYS A 166 -2.41 -8.23 -0.65
N ALA A 167 -2.50 -8.71 0.59
CA ALA A 167 -1.88 -9.95 1.04
C ALA A 167 -2.98 -10.90 1.49
N VAL A 168 -3.12 -12.04 0.80
CA VAL A 168 -4.11 -13.07 1.11
C VAL A 168 -3.43 -14.43 0.99
N HIS A 169 -3.46 -15.19 2.05
CA HIS A 169 -2.69 -16.42 2.21
C HIS A 169 -1.20 -16.18 1.88
N ASN A 170 -0.68 -16.86 0.88
CA ASN A 170 0.71 -16.70 0.41
C ASN A 170 0.86 -15.74 -0.78
N ARG A 171 -0.21 -15.06 -1.20
CA ARG A 171 -0.18 -14.18 -2.39
C ARG A 171 -0.17 -12.72 -2.01
N VAL A 172 0.81 -12.00 -2.54
CA VAL A 172 0.94 -10.55 -2.37
C VAL A 172 0.82 -9.85 -3.72
N ILE A 173 -0.11 -8.91 -3.83
CA ILE A 173 -0.36 -8.15 -5.05
C ILE A 173 -0.26 -6.66 -4.74
N ALA A 174 0.68 -5.98 -5.40
CA ALA A 174 0.84 -4.54 -5.32
C ALA A 174 0.27 -3.85 -6.56
N ARG A 175 -0.51 -2.79 -6.32
CA ARG A 175 -1.06 -1.94 -7.39
C ARG A 175 -0.76 -0.46 -7.11
N VAL A 176 -0.53 0.28 -8.17
CA VAL A 176 -0.39 1.73 -8.12
C VAL A 176 -1.32 2.33 -9.17
N ASN A 177 -2.21 3.23 -8.75
CA ASN A 177 -3.22 3.85 -9.60
C ASN A 177 -4.02 2.82 -10.43
N GLY A 178 -4.44 1.72 -9.77
CA GLY A 178 -5.20 0.63 -10.36
C GLY A 178 -4.37 -0.40 -11.14
N LYS A 179 -3.17 -0.04 -11.62
CA LYS A 179 -2.29 -0.96 -12.38
C LYS A 179 -1.51 -1.88 -11.44
N LYS A 180 -1.52 -3.17 -11.73
CA LYS A 180 -0.69 -4.16 -11.04
C LYS A 180 0.78 -3.92 -11.37
N VAL A 181 1.59 -3.63 -10.35
CA VAL A 181 3.04 -3.40 -10.48
C VAL A 181 3.85 -4.59 -9.98
N ALA A 182 3.30 -5.39 -9.06
CA ALA A 182 3.92 -6.63 -8.62
C ALA A 182 2.88 -7.70 -8.25
N ARG A 183 3.27 -8.96 -8.39
CA ARG A 183 2.59 -10.15 -7.84
C ARG A 183 3.67 -11.10 -7.38
N VAL A 184 3.59 -11.51 -6.13
CA VAL A 184 4.56 -12.41 -5.49
C VAL A 184 3.79 -13.54 -4.82
N VAL A 185 4.34 -14.75 -4.86
CA VAL A 185 3.94 -15.87 -4.03
C VAL A 185 5.02 -16.01 -2.95
N ASP A 186 4.64 -15.86 -1.69
CA ASP A 186 5.54 -16.05 -0.56
C ASP A 186 5.62 -17.53 -0.21
N THR A 187 6.80 -18.08 -0.19
CA THR A 187 7.02 -19.49 0.17
C THR A 187 6.98 -19.73 1.68
N ASN A 188 7.18 -18.66 2.49
CA ASN A 188 7.16 -18.70 3.94
C ASN A 188 6.26 -17.61 4.54
N PRO A 189 4.94 -17.62 4.27
CA PRO A 189 4.05 -16.55 4.72
C PRO A 189 3.94 -16.45 6.25
N ALA A 190 4.20 -17.53 6.98
CA ALA A 190 4.19 -17.54 8.45
C ALA A 190 5.27 -16.63 9.08
N GLU A 191 6.36 -16.35 8.36
CA GLU A 191 7.38 -15.38 8.81
C GLU A 191 6.90 -13.93 8.72
N VAL A 192 5.74 -13.69 8.10
CA VAL A 192 5.16 -12.36 7.84
C VAL A 192 3.67 -12.38 8.17
N ASP A 193 3.33 -12.79 9.37
CA ASP A 193 1.95 -12.99 9.84
C ASP A 193 1.39 -11.85 10.69
N GLY A 194 2.09 -10.73 10.73
CA GLY A 194 1.65 -9.53 11.45
C GLY A 194 0.26 -9.06 10.98
N ARG A 195 -0.49 -8.44 11.90
CA ARG A 195 -1.88 -8.00 11.66
C ARG A 195 -2.03 -6.50 11.50
N LYS A 196 -0.94 -5.74 11.61
CA LYS A 196 -0.96 -4.28 11.55
C LYS A 196 -0.91 -3.79 10.11
N LEU A 197 -1.55 -2.66 9.90
CA LEU A 197 -1.55 -1.90 8.66
C LEU A 197 -0.94 -0.54 8.93
N GLU A 198 -0.22 -0.01 7.95
CA GLU A 198 0.44 1.28 8.10
C GLU A 198 0.46 2.07 6.80
N VAL A 199 0.24 3.37 6.90
CA VAL A 199 0.57 4.34 5.86
C VAL A 199 1.81 5.09 6.31
N ALA A 200 2.81 5.17 5.44
CA ALA A 200 4.11 5.72 5.80
C ALA A 200 4.68 6.65 4.73
N ILE A 201 5.43 7.64 5.19
CA ILE A 201 6.14 8.59 4.35
C ILE A 201 7.56 8.68 4.86
N GLY A 202 8.52 8.57 3.98
CA GLY A 202 9.91 8.55 4.41
C GLY A 202 10.91 8.97 3.36
N HIS A 203 12.17 8.85 3.72
CA HIS A 203 13.31 9.09 2.86
C HIS A 203 14.36 7.98 3.00
N ARG A 204 14.97 7.56 1.91
CA ARG A 204 15.98 6.47 1.89
C ARG A 204 17.27 6.77 2.66
N ARG A 205 17.61 8.03 2.85
CA ARG A 205 18.87 8.46 3.44
C ARG A 205 18.60 9.54 4.47
N HIS A 206 19.50 9.62 5.46
CA HIS A 206 19.49 10.75 6.40
C HIS A 206 19.57 12.09 5.65
N ARG A 207 18.64 13.00 5.95
CA ARG A 207 18.61 14.36 5.35
C ARG A 207 18.12 15.36 6.38
N PRO A 208 18.72 16.56 6.43
CA PRO A 208 18.32 17.60 7.38
C PRO A 208 17.03 18.35 6.98
N LYS A 209 16.57 18.16 5.74
CA LYS A 209 15.38 18.87 5.22
C LYS A 209 14.16 17.96 5.17
N PRO A 210 12.96 18.51 5.38
CA PRO A 210 11.75 17.71 5.54
C PRO A 210 11.25 17.08 4.24
N VAL A 211 10.64 15.89 4.38
CA VAL A 211 9.71 15.32 3.40
C VAL A 211 8.29 15.74 3.78
N VAL A 212 7.51 16.20 2.81
CA VAL A 212 6.13 16.65 3.02
C VAL A 212 5.20 15.95 2.05
N ALA A 213 4.20 15.29 2.59
CA ALA A 213 3.18 14.61 1.79
C ALA A 213 1.78 14.79 2.37
N THR A 214 0.78 14.37 1.61
CA THR A 214 -0.60 14.24 2.10
C THR A 214 -1.08 12.82 1.95
N VAL A 215 -1.93 12.41 2.88
CA VAL A 215 -2.68 11.15 2.85
C VAL A 215 -4.15 11.47 2.77
N ASP A 216 -4.85 10.68 1.99
CA ASP A 216 -6.27 10.83 1.66
C ASP A 216 -6.85 9.43 1.35
N ASP A 217 -8.16 9.22 1.54
CA ASP A 217 -8.88 8.00 1.17
C ASP A 217 -8.21 6.69 1.64
N LEU A 218 -8.21 6.42 2.93
CA LEU A 218 -7.82 5.11 3.44
C LEU A 218 -8.97 4.11 3.34
N LYS A 219 -8.66 2.88 2.91
CA LYS A 219 -9.62 1.77 2.84
C LYS A 219 -8.96 0.46 3.23
N VAL A 220 -9.57 -0.25 4.15
CA VAL A 220 -9.18 -1.61 4.53
C VAL A 220 -10.30 -2.58 4.22
N GLN A 221 -9.96 -3.66 3.54
CA GLN A 221 -10.86 -4.77 3.26
C GLN A 221 -10.22 -6.07 3.75
N VAL A 222 -11.07 -6.98 4.17
CA VAL A 222 -10.69 -8.35 4.55
C VAL A 222 -11.40 -9.32 3.62
N PRO A 223 -10.82 -10.51 3.37
CA PRO A 223 -11.52 -11.56 2.63
C PRO A 223 -12.88 -11.84 3.28
N LYS A 224 -13.86 -12.23 2.47
CA LYS A 224 -15.06 -12.85 3.02
C LYS A 224 -14.69 -14.22 3.60
N PRO A 225 -15.25 -14.59 4.75
CA PRO A 225 -15.10 -15.94 5.28
C PRO A 225 -15.62 -16.99 4.31
#